data_c35c215984636fca9e28ab676dbfe0aa
#
_entry.id   c35c215984636fca9e28ab676dbfe0aa
#
_cell.length_a   1.000
_cell.length_b   1.000
_cell.length_c   1.000
_cell.angle_alpha   90.00
_cell.angle_beta   90.00
_cell.angle_gamma   90.00
#
_symmetry.space_group_name_H-M   'P 1'
#
loop_
_entity.id
_entity.type
_entity.pdbx_description
1 polymer ?
#
loop_
_entity_poly.entity_id
_entity_poly.type
_entity_poly.pdbx_seq_one_letter_code
_entity_poly.pdbx_strand_id
1 'polypeptide(L)'
;LILGCLIMSFAIPLVHFTGGTNPTVDMVRQVVQLPEVLINGNAKEQSVWSWADIMTCIYIIGVVAIFLMTVVQTASLILRLRKCEHITDNRGNTIVLTDCATSPFCLFHYIVMSRDDYANNRSFILTHEQEHIRLRHYIDLIILQIATIIQWFNPFVWLIGKNLKAIHEFEVDEAVLNKGIDATQYQKFLVVKAVGNRLQPFANNLNKESLKRRIIMMNQKKSNRWMMLKALFVIPVATLAVSMFANTSDMSNMANAVNTTANTLSTTNMQTQQPDTKTFTVVEEMPKFKGGDAKLLEFLSMNVKYPQTAVKAKQQGIAIVGFVVRKDGTIGDVHITKSAGHAVLDKEAMRVVKSMPAWEPGKQKGKPVDVKYNVPITFRLK
;
A
#
# COMPACT_ATOMS: atom_id res chain seq x y z
N LEU A 1 -19.33 -0.42 10.54
CA LEU A 1 -18.14 -1.25 10.85
C LEU A 1 -17.46 -1.75 9.59
N ILE A 2 -18.18 -2.42 8.66
CA ILE A 2 -17.61 -2.95 7.39
C ILE A 2 -16.96 -1.84 6.56
N LEU A 3 -17.64 -0.70 6.39
CA LEU A 3 -17.12 0.44 5.67
C LEU A 3 -15.89 1.05 6.35
N GLY A 4 -15.88 1.11 7.68
CA GLY A 4 -14.73 1.55 8.48
C GLY A 4 -13.50 0.67 8.27
N CYS A 5 -13.65 -0.66 8.26
CA CYS A 5 -12.57 -1.60 7.95
C CYS A 5 -12.03 -1.39 6.53
N LEU A 6 -12.90 -1.09 5.56
CA LEU A 6 -12.49 -0.83 4.19
C LEU A 6 -11.69 0.48 4.07
N ILE A 7 -12.12 1.55 4.73
CA ILE A 7 -11.40 2.84 4.79
C ILE A 7 -10.05 2.66 5.49
N MET A 8 -9.99 1.93 6.61
CA MET A 8 -8.74 1.64 7.31
C MET A 8 -7.76 0.84 6.45
N SER A 9 -8.25 -0.07 5.61
CA SER A 9 -7.42 -0.81 4.65
C SER A 9 -6.68 0.11 3.66
N PHE A 10 -7.24 1.27 3.32
CA PHE A 10 -6.57 2.29 2.51
C PHE A 10 -5.64 3.19 3.34
N ALA A 11 -5.98 3.44 4.60
CA ALA A 11 -5.20 4.34 5.46
C ALA A 11 -3.90 3.69 5.96
N ILE A 12 -3.91 2.38 6.27
CA ILE A 12 -2.76 1.66 6.83
C ILE A 12 -1.49 1.77 5.97
N PRO A 13 -1.51 1.61 4.63
CA PRO A 13 -0.31 1.74 3.81
C PRO A 13 0.26 3.17 3.74
N LEU A 14 -0.56 4.20 4.07
CA LEU A 14 -0.15 5.61 4.07
C LEU A 14 0.52 6.02 5.39
N VAL A 15 0.37 5.20 6.43
CA VAL A 15 1.01 5.44 7.73
C VAL A 15 2.42 4.87 7.68
N HIS A 16 3.40 5.73 7.40
CA HIS A 16 4.80 5.39 7.59
C HIS A 16 5.11 5.43 9.08
N PHE A 17 5.22 4.28 9.71
CA PHE A 17 5.82 4.18 11.04
C PHE A 17 7.32 4.44 10.90
N THR A 18 7.75 5.66 11.14
CA THR A 18 9.14 5.92 11.52
C THR A 18 9.31 5.33 12.92
N GLY A 19 9.64 4.04 12.99
CA GLY A 19 10.06 3.40 14.23
C GLY A 19 11.19 4.26 14.79
N GLY A 20 11.11 4.56 16.09
CA GLY A 20 12.05 5.43 16.77
C GLY A 20 13.46 5.03 16.39
N THR A 21 14.13 5.87 15.61
CA THR A 21 15.51 5.68 15.23
C THR A 21 16.34 5.73 16.50
N ASN A 22 16.99 4.63 16.83
CA ASN A 22 18.02 4.66 17.87
C ASN A 22 19.04 5.72 17.45
N PRO A 23 19.35 6.72 18.29
CA PRO A 23 20.25 7.83 17.94
C PRO A 23 21.64 7.35 17.48
N THR A 24 22.02 6.12 17.78
CA THR A 24 23.24 5.47 17.31
C THR A 24 23.20 5.08 15.84
N VAL A 25 22.00 4.84 15.24
CA VAL A 25 21.87 4.48 13.82
C VAL A 25 21.81 5.72 12.93
N ASP A 26 21.28 6.83 13.43
CA ASP A 26 21.29 8.11 12.71
C ASP A 26 22.69 8.74 12.61
N MET A 27 23.57 8.51 13.61
CA MET A 27 24.98 8.92 13.48
C MET A 27 25.72 8.18 12.35
N VAL A 28 25.33 6.95 12.04
CA VAL A 28 25.91 6.20 10.92
C VAL A 28 25.31 6.62 9.57
N ARG A 29 24.10 7.18 9.58
CA ARG A 29 23.42 7.71 8.38
C ARG A 29 23.88 9.11 7.99
N GLN A 30 24.46 9.85 8.93
CA GLN A 30 25.15 11.15 8.71
C GLN A 30 26.60 10.99 8.20
N VAL A 31 27.01 9.79 7.76
CA VAL A 31 28.16 9.64 6.86
C VAL A 31 27.86 10.47 5.61
N VAL A 32 28.55 11.59 5.53
CA VAL A 32 28.57 12.59 4.48
C VAL A 32 28.00 12.00 3.16
N GLN A 33 26.82 12.46 2.78
CA GLN A 33 26.29 12.19 1.44
C GLN A 33 27.18 12.97 0.45
N LEU A 34 28.32 12.38 0.11
CA LEU A 34 29.09 12.86 -1.03
C LEU A 34 28.18 12.75 -2.25
N PRO A 35 28.08 13.80 -3.08
CA PRO A 35 27.27 13.75 -4.29
C PRO A 35 27.72 12.53 -5.12
N GLU A 36 26.76 11.79 -5.59
CA GLU A 36 26.94 10.53 -6.31
C GLU A 36 27.80 10.76 -7.54
N VAL A 37 29.01 10.17 -7.59
CA VAL A 37 29.84 10.22 -8.79
C VAL A 37 29.29 9.23 -9.79
N LEU A 38 28.48 9.73 -10.75
CA LEU A 38 27.98 8.93 -11.86
C LEU A 38 29.10 8.66 -12.86
N ILE A 39 29.68 7.48 -12.80
CA ILE A 39 30.66 7.02 -13.81
C ILE A 39 29.87 6.49 -14.99
N ASN A 40 29.80 7.30 -16.05
CA ASN A 40 29.11 6.95 -17.28
C ASN A 40 29.89 5.90 -18.07
N GLY A 41 29.47 4.65 -17.95
CA GLY A 41 29.77 3.68 -18.99
C GLY A 41 28.79 3.85 -20.14
N ASN A 42 29.25 4.11 -21.37
CA ASN A 42 28.41 4.20 -22.57
C ASN A 42 27.75 2.85 -22.89
N ALA A 43 26.70 2.50 -22.15
CA ALA A 43 25.78 1.45 -22.54
C ALA A 43 24.51 2.16 -23.04
N LYS A 44 24.15 2.01 -24.32
CA LYS A 44 22.83 2.41 -24.82
C LYS A 44 21.76 1.79 -23.93
N GLU A 45 21.00 2.61 -23.20
CA GLU A 45 19.79 2.19 -22.52
C GLU A 45 18.79 1.68 -23.57
N GLN A 46 18.75 0.38 -23.75
CA GLN A 46 17.51 -0.22 -24.23
C GLN A 46 16.57 -0.20 -23.02
N SER A 47 15.54 0.63 -23.08
CA SER A 47 14.43 0.63 -22.12
C SER A 47 13.73 -0.72 -22.20
N VAL A 48 14.25 -1.69 -21.49
CA VAL A 48 13.56 -2.98 -21.32
C VAL A 48 12.52 -2.73 -20.25
N TRP A 49 11.24 -2.85 -20.64
CA TRP A 49 10.11 -2.74 -19.72
C TRP A 49 10.36 -3.64 -18.51
N SER A 50 10.38 -3.06 -17.34
CA SER A 50 10.49 -3.82 -16.09
C SER A 50 9.17 -4.57 -15.86
N TRP A 51 9.24 -5.73 -15.20
CA TRP A 51 8.03 -6.43 -14.74
C TRP A 51 7.13 -5.52 -13.91
N ALA A 52 7.69 -4.58 -13.14
CA ALA A 52 6.95 -3.58 -12.38
C ALA A 52 6.16 -2.63 -13.30
N ASP A 53 6.72 -2.20 -14.43
CA ASP A 53 6.04 -1.32 -15.39
C ASP A 53 4.87 -2.05 -16.06
N ILE A 54 5.06 -3.32 -16.42
CA ILE A 54 4.01 -4.15 -17.02
C ILE A 54 2.86 -4.33 -16.03
N MET A 55 3.14 -4.68 -14.77
CA MET A 55 2.11 -4.84 -13.72
C MET A 55 1.37 -3.53 -13.44
N THR A 56 2.09 -2.41 -13.43
CA THR A 56 1.49 -1.06 -13.28
C THR A 56 0.56 -0.73 -14.45
N CYS A 57 0.97 -1.02 -15.68
CA CYS A 57 0.12 -0.84 -16.86
C CYS A 57 -1.14 -1.68 -16.78
N ILE A 58 -1.04 -2.98 -16.43
CA ILE A 58 -2.20 -3.87 -16.26
C ILE A 58 -3.15 -3.33 -15.20
N TYR A 59 -2.62 -2.86 -14.07
CA TYR A 59 -3.41 -2.28 -13.00
C TYR A 59 -4.17 -1.03 -13.48
N ILE A 60 -3.50 -0.10 -14.14
CA ILE A 60 -4.11 1.13 -14.66
C ILE A 60 -5.19 0.81 -15.70
N ILE A 61 -4.93 -0.12 -16.62
CA ILE A 61 -5.91 -0.56 -17.61
C ILE A 61 -7.16 -1.11 -16.92
N GLY A 62 -7.02 -1.94 -15.89
CA GLY A 62 -8.13 -2.48 -15.11
C GLY A 62 -8.95 -1.38 -14.41
N VAL A 63 -8.29 -0.43 -13.76
CA VAL A 63 -8.94 0.72 -13.11
C VAL A 63 -9.75 1.53 -14.13
N VAL A 64 -9.14 1.87 -15.27
CA VAL A 64 -9.80 2.64 -16.33
C VAL A 64 -10.98 1.88 -16.92
N ALA A 65 -10.84 0.58 -17.18
CA ALA A 65 -11.91 -0.24 -17.72
C ALA A 65 -13.12 -0.31 -16.78
N ILE A 66 -12.91 -0.58 -15.48
CA ILE A 66 -14.01 -0.63 -14.49
C ILE A 66 -14.62 0.76 -14.29
N PHE A 67 -13.82 1.83 -14.29
CA PHE A 67 -14.33 3.20 -14.20
C PHE A 67 -15.23 3.54 -15.41
N LEU A 68 -14.76 3.31 -16.63
CA LEU A 68 -15.54 3.56 -17.85
C LEU A 68 -16.82 2.73 -17.88
N MET A 69 -16.74 1.45 -17.51
CA MET A 69 -17.90 0.56 -17.40
C MET A 69 -18.94 1.14 -16.43
N THR A 70 -18.50 1.61 -15.25
CA THR A 70 -19.37 2.24 -14.24
C THR A 70 -20.02 3.51 -14.79
N VAL A 71 -19.25 4.38 -15.44
CA VAL A 71 -19.75 5.63 -16.05
C VAL A 71 -20.80 5.33 -17.12
N VAL A 72 -20.52 4.39 -18.03
CA VAL A 72 -21.45 4.01 -19.10
C VAL A 72 -22.74 3.42 -18.54
N GLN A 73 -22.66 2.53 -17.53
CA GLN A 73 -23.84 1.96 -16.89
C GLN A 73 -24.67 3.02 -16.19
N THR A 74 -24.05 3.92 -15.44
CA THR A 74 -24.75 5.01 -14.71
C THR A 74 -25.39 6.00 -15.70
N ALA A 75 -24.65 6.42 -16.73
CA ALA A 75 -25.16 7.32 -17.76
C ALA A 75 -26.33 6.68 -18.52
N SER A 76 -26.22 5.42 -18.90
CA SER A 76 -27.29 4.65 -19.56
C SER A 76 -28.56 4.57 -18.68
N LEU A 77 -28.39 4.34 -17.38
CA LEU A 77 -29.49 4.31 -16.44
C LEU A 77 -30.17 5.71 -16.35
N ILE A 78 -29.40 6.77 -16.17
CA ILE A 78 -29.92 8.14 -16.08
C ILE A 78 -30.68 8.52 -17.37
N LEU A 79 -30.12 8.19 -18.54
CA LEU A 79 -30.76 8.49 -19.84
C LEU A 79 -32.09 7.75 -20.00
N ARG A 80 -32.18 6.50 -19.52
CA ARG A 80 -33.45 5.75 -19.53
C ARG A 80 -34.47 6.37 -18.59
N LEU A 81 -34.07 6.71 -17.35
CA LEU A 81 -34.96 7.30 -16.35
C LEU A 81 -35.49 8.67 -16.77
N ARG A 82 -34.72 9.49 -17.50
CA ARG A 82 -35.16 10.78 -18.02
C ARG A 82 -36.33 10.69 -19.03
N LYS A 83 -36.52 9.52 -19.65
CA LYS A 83 -37.59 9.28 -20.62
C LYS A 83 -38.88 8.76 -19.98
N CYS A 84 -38.82 8.41 -18.68
CA CYS A 84 -39.96 7.88 -17.95
C CYS A 84 -40.81 9.00 -17.37
N GLU A 85 -42.05 8.67 -16.97
CA GLU A 85 -42.97 9.60 -16.31
C GLU A 85 -42.51 9.89 -14.87
N HIS A 86 -42.52 11.17 -14.50
CA HIS A 86 -42.12 11.64 -13.19
C HIS A 86 -43.32 12.14 -12.41
N ILE A 87 -43.55 11.61 -11.20
CA ILE A 87 -44.61 12.02 -10.26
C ILE A 87 -43.90 12.49 -9.00
N THR A 88 -44.23 13.69 -8.51
CA THR A 88 -43.68 14.19 -7.25
C THR A 88 -44.54 13.73 -6.09
N ASP A 89 -43.95 13.10 -5.07
CA ASP A 89 -44.59 12.73 -3.83
C ASP A 89 -44.66 13.93 -2.87
N ASN A 90 -45.63 13.94 -1.96
CA ASN A 90 -45.84 15.00 -0.95
C ASN A 90 -44.65 15.24 -0.03
N ARG A 91 -43.66 14.34 -0.02
CA ARG A 91 -42.43 14.43 0.77
C ARG A 91 -41.24 14.98 -0.03
N GLY A 92 -41.45 15.45 -1.27
CA GLY A 92 -40.39 15.98 -2.15
C GLY A 92 -39.55 14.93 -2.86
N ASN A 93 -39.88 13.64 -2.74
CA ASN A 93 -39.26 12.59 -3.53
C ASN A 93 -39.89 12.49 -4.91
N THR A 94 -39.13 12.23 -5.94
CA THR A 94 -39.64 12.04 -7.31
C THR A 94 -39.79 10.54 -7.57
N ILE A 95 -41.02 10.13 -7.86
CA ILE A 95 -41.31 8.75 -8.28
C ILE A 95 -41.20 8.68 -9.80
N VAL A 96 -40.43 7.74 -10.30
CA VAL A 96 -40.27 7.49 -11.73
C VAL A 96 -40.97 6.20 -12.08
N LEU A 97 -41.99 6.29 -12.93
CA LEU A 97 -42.74 5.13 -13.39
C LEU A 97 -42.13 4.56 -14.66
N THR A 98 -41.82 3.28 -14.64
CA THR A 98 -41.29 2.54 -15.78
C THR A 98 -42.30 1.47 -16.23
N ASP A 99 -42.36 1.25 -17.57
CA ASP A 99 -43.18 0.17 -18.15
C ASP A 99 -42.47 -1.19 -18.10
N CYS A 100 -41.18 -1.19 -17.77
CA CYS A 100 -40.42 -2.44 -17.61
C CYS A 100 -40.72 -3.07 -16.24
N ALA A 101 -40.88 -4.41 -16.21
CA ALA A 101 -41.01 -5.18 -14.99
C ALA A 101 -39.68 -5.26 -14.25
N THR A 102 -39.19 -4.14 -13.71
CA THR A 102 -37.97 -4.03 -12.92
C THR A 102 -38.31 -4.06 -11.43
N SER A 103 -37.41 -4.63 -10.62
CA SER A 103 -37.51 -4.48 -9.18
C SER A 103 -37.42 -3.00 -8.81
N PRO A 104 -38.24 -2.49 -7.89
CA PRO A 104 -38.11 -1.13 -7.38
C PRO A 104 -36.71 -0.90 -6.83
N PHE A 105 -36.24 0.34 -6.97
CA PHE A 105 -34.98 0.80 -6.36
C PHE A 105 -34.99 2.31 -6.19
N CYS A 106 -34.18 2.81 -5.29
CA CYS A 106 -33.98 4.24 -5.13
C CYS A 106 -32.58 4.68 -5.63
N LEU A 107 -32.53 5.89 -6.19
CA LEU A 107 -31.30 6.57 -6.59
C LEU A 107 -31.39 8.03 -6.13
N PHE A 108 -30.60 8.41 -5.12
CA PHE A 108 -30.67 9.73 -4.45
C PHE A 108 -32.08 10.03 -3.94
N HIS A 109 -32.81 10.92 -4.64
CA HIS A 109 -34.19 11.31 -4.34
C HIS A 109 -35.24 10.70 -5.30
N TYR A 110 -34.78 9.88 -6.25
CA TYR A 110 -35.63 9.22 -7.22
C TYR A 110 -35.98 7.81 -6.73
N ILE A 111 -37.29 7.49 -6.73
CA ILE A 111 -37.80 6.15 -6.47
C ILE A 111 -38.31 5.60 -7.79
N VAL A 112 -37.67 4.57 -8.30
CA VAL A 112 -38.06 3.92 -9.56
C VAL A 112 -38.92 2.70 -9.28
N MET A 113 -40.08 2.60 -9.90
CA MET A 113 -40.96 1.44 -9.77
C MET A 113 -41.78 1.21 -11.04
N SER A 114 -42.30 0.00 -11.22
CA SER A 114 -43.21 -0.32 -12.31
C SER A 114 -44.58 0.32 -12.11
N ARG A 115 -45.34 0.55 -13.19
CA ARG A 115 -46.75 1.01 -13.09
C ARG A 115 -47.63 0.04 -12.30
N ASP A 116 -47.43 -1.27 -12.47
CA ASP A 116 -48.14 -2.30 -11.74
C ASP A 116 -47.86 -2.25 -10.22
N ASP A 117 -46.63 -2.05 -9.84
CA ASP A 117 -46.20 -1.87 -8.45
C ASP A 117 -46.79 -0.62 -7.84
N TYR A 118 -46.86 0.48 -8.62
CA TYR A 118 -47.48 1.71 -8.19
C TYR A 118 -48.99 1.57 -7.95
N ALA A 119 -49.69 0.81 -8.80
CA ALA A 119 -51.11 0.60 -8.69
C ALA A 119 -51.49 -0.33 -7.51
N ASN A 120 -50.77 -1.45 -7.33
CA ASN A 120 -51.16 -2.53 -6.45
C ASN A 120 -50.44 -2.54 -5.08
N ASN A 121 -49.18 -2.07 -5.01
CA ASN A 121 -48.32 -2.27 -3.84
C ASN A 121 -47.63 -0.97 -3.39
N ARG A 122 -48.15 0.18 -3.77
CA ARG A 122 -47.53 1.50 -3.57
C ARG A 122 -47.09 1.74 -2.13
N SER A 123 -47.94 1.44 -1.13
CA SER A 123 -47.67 1.78 0.26
C SER A 123 -46.43 1.08 0.82
N PHE A 124 -46.33 -0.24 0.61
CA PHE A 124 -45.18 -1.02 1.12
C PHE A 124 -43.89 -0.64 0.41
N ILE A 125 -43.93 -0.51 -0.91
CA ILE A 125 -42.75 -0.19 -1.72
C ILE A 125 -42.22 1.20 -1.41
N LEU A 126 -43.12 2.22 -1.40
CA LEU A 126 -42.70 3.59 -1.10
C LEU A 126 -42.12 3.71 0.30
N THR A 127 -42.76 3.03 1.31
CA THR A 127 -42.20 3.08 2.65
C THR A 127 -40.82 2.46 2.72
N HIS A 128 -40.58 1.34 2.03
CA HIS A 128 -39.28 0.67 1.97
C HIS A 128 -38.21 1.54 1.28
N GLU A 129 -38.49 2.02 0.07
CA GLU A 129 -37.54 2.85 -0.70
C GLU A 129 -37.23 4.21 -0.04
N GLN A 130 -38.25 4.80 0.63
CA GLN A 130 -38.05 6.02 1.42
C GLN A 130 -37.09 5.81 2.60
N GLU A 131 -37.09 4.61 3.21
CA GLU A 131 -36.11 4.30 4.27
C GLU A 131 -34.68 4.20 3.74
N HIS A 132 -34.48 3.62 2.56
CA HIS A 132 -33.17 3.67 1.90
C HIS A 132 -32.67 5.09 1.70
N ILE A 133 -33.54 6.01 1.27
CA ILE A 133 -33.21 7.43 1.10
C ILE A 133 -32.90 8.08 2.45
N ARG A 134 -33.73 7.85 3.48
CA ARG A 134 -33.58 8.41 4.83
C ARG A 134 -32.26 7.96 5.48
N LEU A 135 -31.91 6.69 5.34
CA LEU A 135 -30.69 6.09 5.87
C LEU A 135 -29.45 6.41 5.01
N ARG A 136 -29.63 7.07 3.85
CA ARG A 136 -28.57 7.48 2.93
C ARG A 136 -27.68 6.33 2.44
N HIS A 137 -28.24 5.15 2.25
CA HIS A 137 -27.50 3.97 1.79
C HIS A 137 -26.75 4.17 0.46
N TYR A 138 -27.18 5.15 -0.35
CA TYR A 138 -26.49 5.51 -1.60
C TYR A 138 -25.05 6.00 -1.36
N ILE A 139 -24.76 6.63 -0.19
CA ILE A 139 -23.40 7.08 0.15
C ILE A 139 -22.48 5.87 0.32
N ASP A 140 -22.95 4.86 1.06
CA ASP A 140 -22.19 3.63 1.30
C ASP A 140 -21.89 2.89 -0.02
N LEU A 141 -22.87 2.87 -0.94
CA LEU A 141 -22.70 2.26 -2.25
C LEU A 141 -21.73 3.04 -3.13
N ILE A 142 -21.67 4.38 -3.05
CA ILE A 142 -20.68 5.19 -3.76
C ILE A 142 -19.27 4.90 -3.23
N ILE A 143 -19.10 4.85 -1.90
CA ILE A 143 -17.79 4.54 -1.29
C ILE A 143 -17.34 3.14 -1.69
N LEU A 144 -18.25 2.17 -1.65
CA LEU A 144 -17.98 0.80 -2.11
C LEU A 144 -17.57 0.77 -3.58
N GLN A 145 -18.26 1.54 -4.45
CA GLN A 145 -17.95 1.60 -5.87
C GLN A 145 -16.56 2.17 -6.13
N ILE A 146 -16.18 3.24 -5.42
CA ILE A 146 -14.83 3.82 -5.49
C ILE A 146 -13.80 2.77 -5.07
N ALA A 147 -14.03 2.07 -3.94
CA ALA A 147 -13.15 1.01 -3.49
C ALA A 147 -13.03 -0.14 -4.52
N THR A 148 -14.13 -0.50 -5.17
CA THR A 148 -14.15 -1.53 -6.21
C THR A 148 -13.35 -1.11 -7.46
N ILE A 149 -13.40 0.16 -7.86
CA ILE A 149 -12.61 0.69 -8.97
C ILE A 149 -11.12 0.59 -8.66
N ILE A 150 -10.70 0.99 -7.45
CA ILE A 150 -9.30 0.99 -7.05
C ILE A 150 -8.78 -0.44 -6.80
N GLN A 151 -9.57 -1.28 -6.14
CA GLN A 151 -9.21 -2.65 -5.77
C GLN A 151 -9.94 -3.71 -6.62
N TRP A 152 -10.10 -3.47 -7.89
CA TRP A 152 -10.86 -4.32 -8.81
C TRP A 152 -10.37 -5.79 -8.83
N PHE A 153 -9.09 -6.01 -8.61
CA PHE A 153 -8.44 -7.32 -8.56
C PHE A 153 -8.67 -8.06 -7.21
N ASN A 154 -9.18 -7.37 -6.18
CA ASN A 154 -9.37 -7.93 -4.84
C ASN A 154 -10.78 -8.55 -4.69
N PRO A 155 -10.91 -9.89 -4.60
CA PRO A 155 -12.21 -10.55 -4.49
C PRO A 155 -12.95 -10.20 -3.19
N PHE A 156 -12.23 -9.81 -2.14
CA PHE A 156 -12.87 -9.44 -0.87
C PHE A 156 -13.72 -8.17 -0.97
N VAL A 157 -13.36 -7.21 -1.81
CA VAL A 157 -14.18 -5.99 -2.03
C VAL A 157 -15.54 -6.34 -2.63
N TRP A 158 -15.58 -7.28 -3.57
CA TRP A 158 -16.82 -7.79 -4.16
C TRP A 158 -17.69 -8.52 -3.13
N LEU A 159 -17.06 -9.33 -2.26
CA LEU A 159 -17.75 -10.02 -1.18
C LEU A 159 -18.31 -9.04 -0.13
N ILE A 160 -17.54 -8.02 0.24
CA ILE A 160 -17.97 -6.92 1.11
C ILE A 160 -19.20 -6.23 0.51
N GLY A 161 -19.19 -5.93 -0.79
CA GLY A 161 -20.31 -5.31 -1.48
C GLY A 161 -21.60 -6.13 -1.41
N LYS A 162 -21.51 -7.45 -1.56
CA LYS A 162 -22.65 -8.36 -1.42
C LYS A 162 -23.23 -8.33 0.00
N ASN A 163 -22.35 -8.38 1.00
CA ASN A 163 -22.77 -8.36 2.41
C ASN A 163 -23.33 -6.99 2.82
N LEU A 164 -22.73 -5.89 2.36
CA LEU A 164 -23.21 -4.53 2.64
C LEU A 164 -24.65 -4.33 2.14
N LYS A 165 -24.93 -4.73 0.89
CA LYS A 165 -26.30 -4.67 0.35
C LYS A 165 -27.29 -5.47 1.21
N ALA A 166 -26.90 -6.66 1.68
CA ALA A 166 -27.77 -7.46 2.55
C ALA A 166 -28.03 -6.77 3.90
N ILE A 167 -27.04 -6.09 4.48
CA ILE A 167 -27.21 -5.33 5.73
C ILE A 167 -28.15 -4.14 5.50
N HIS A 168 -28.02 -3.41 4.40
CA HIS A 168 -28.93 -2.32 4.06
C HIS A 168 -30.40 -2.79 4.01
N GLU A 169 -30.65 -3.98 3.41
CA GLU A 169 -31.99 -4.56 3.41
C GLU A 169 -32.50 -4.85 4.82
N PHE A 170 -31.65 -5.37 5.72
CA PHE A 170 -32.05 -5.66 7.10
C PHE A 170 -32.35 -4.37 7.88
N GLU A 171 -31.56 -3.32 7.71
CA GLU A 171 -31.75 -2.02 8.37
C GLU A 171 -33.06 -1.36 7.89
N VAL A 172 -33.36 -1.45 6.60
CA VAL A 172 -34.63 -0.92 6.05
C VAL A 172 -35.80 -1.74 6.51
N ASP A 173 -35.74 -3.06 6.50
CA ASP A 173 -36.82 -3.92 7.00
C ASP A 173 -37.15 -3.61 8.48
N GLU A 174 -36.13 -3.47 9.32
CA GLU A 174 -36.28 -3.05 10.71
C GLU A 174 -36.96 -1.66 10.81
N ALA A 175 -36.53 -0.70 9.99
CA ALA A 175 -37.07 0.64 9.98
C ALA A 175 -38.56 0.67 9.54
N VAL A 176 -38.95 -0.15 8.57
CA VAL A 176 -40.33 -0.31 8.10
C VAL A 176 -41.21 -0.88 9.21
N LEU A 177 -40.73 -1.93 9.90
CA LEU A 177 -41.48 -2.53 11.03
C LEU A 177 -41.61 -1.56 12.21
N ASN A 178 -40.60 -0.74 12.49
CA ASN A 178 -40.66 0.28 13.55
C ASN A 178 -41.68 1.41 13.27
N LYS A 179 -42.14 1.55 12.01
CA LYS A 179 -43.25 2.47 11.65
C LYS A 179 -44.63 1.89 11.93
N GLY A 180 -44.74 0.71 12.53
CA GLY A 180 -45.99 0.08 12.90
C GLY A 180 -46.66 -0.72 11.78
N ILE A 181 -45.94 -1.02 10.71
CA ILE A 181 -46.41 -1.92 9.64
C ILE A 181 -46.47 -3.35 10.19
N ASP A 182 -47.59 -4.05 9.94
CA ASP A 182 -47.76 -5.45 10.33
C ASP A 182 -46.67 -6.33 9.68
N ALA A 183 -45.86 -6.99 10.52
CA ALA A 183 -44.76 -7.83 10.06
C ALA A 183 -45.23 -8.97 9.17
N THR A 184 -46.40 -9.57 9.46
CA THR A 184 -46.92 -10.71 8.68
C THR A 184 -47.36 -10.27 7.29
N GLN A 185 -48.05 -9.11 7.19
CA GLN A 185 -48.44 -8.56 5.90
C GLN A 185 -47.25 -8.14 5.06
N TYR A 186 -46.24 -7.51 5.67
CA TYR A 186 -45.03 -7.11 4.99
C TYR A 186 -44.20 -8.31 4.50
N GLN A 187 -44.07 -9.35 5.33
CA GLN A 187 -43.38 -10.60 4.91
C GLN A 187 -44.11 -11.29 3.77
N LYS A 188 -45.47 -11.38 3.82
CA LYS A 188 -46.27 -11.93 2.71
C LYS A 188 -46.02 -11.12 1.43
N PHE A 189 -46.03 -9.78 1.50
CA PHE A 189 -45.73 -8.93 0.35
C PHE A 189 -44.38 -9.25 -0.25
N LEU A 190 -43.30 -9.35 0.56
CA LEU A 190 -41.95 -9.70 0.07
C LEU A 190 -41.89 -11.08 -0.59
N VAL A 191 -42.59 -12.06 -0.03
CA VAL A 191 -42.67 -13.42 -0.61
C VAL A 191 -43.41 -13.39 -1.94
N VAL A 192 -44.59 -12.76 -2.01
CA VAL A 192 -45.39 -12.65 -3.25
C VAL A 192 -44.56 -11.97 -4.35
N LYS A 193 -43.86 -10.91 -4.02
CA LYS A 193 -43.03 -10.18 -4.96
C LYS A 193 -41.82 -11.02 -5.47
N ALA A 194 -41.18 -11.78 -4.60
CA ALA A 194 -40.12 -12.67 -4.97
C ALA A 194 -40.58 -13.85 -5.83
N VAL A 195 -41.81 -14.30 -5.65
CA VAL A 195 -42.43 -15.38 -6.43
C VAL A 195 -42.95 -14.87 -7.77
N GLY A 196 -43.51 -13.65 -7.84
CA GLY A 196 -44.03 -13.05 -9.05
C GLY A 196 -42.98 -12.78 -10.13
N ASN A 197 -41.71 -12.58 -9.77
CA ASN A 197 -40.63 -12.34 -10.68
C ASN A 197 -40.02 -13.65 -11.28
N ARG A 198 -40.79 -14.74 -11.34
CA ARG A 198 -40.31 -16.09 -11.70
C ARG A 198 -39.98 -16.33 -13.18
N LEU A 199 -39.96 -15.33 -14.04
CA LEU A 199 -39.70 -15.51 -15.48
C LEU A 199 -38.24 -15.75 -15.86
N GLN A 200 -37.30 -15.77 -14.90
CA GLN A 200 -35.88 -16.07 -15.17
C GLN A 200 -35.37 -17.23 -14.30
N PRO A 201 -35.22 -18.45 -14.84
CA PRO A 201 -34.92 -19.68 -14.07
C PRO A 201 -33.53 -19.68 -13.39
N PHE A 202 -32.54 -18.99 -13.93
CA PHE A 202 -31.15 -19.01 -13.41
C PHE A 202 -30.84 -18.05 -12.27
N ALA A 203 -31.64 -16.99 -12.08
CA ALA A 203 -31.45 -16.01 -10.99
C ALA A 203 -32.09 -16.44 -9.66
N ASN A 204 -32.84 -17.54 -9.64
CA ASN A 204 -33.76 -17.89 -8.57
C ASN A 204 -33.13 -18.34 -7.25
N ASN A 205 -31.94 -18.94 -7.25
CA ASN A 205 -31.38 -19.51 -6.02
C ASN A 205 -30.76 -18.43 -5.11
N LEU A 206 -30.12 -17.40 -5.68
CA LEU A 206 -29.53 -16.32 -4.93
C LEU A 206 -30.58 -15.40 -4.29
N ASN A 207 -31.70 -15.17 -5.00
CA ASN A 207 -32.80 -14.32 -4.49
C ASN A 207 -33.58 -14.99 -3.35
N LYS A 208 -33.74 -16.31 -3.39
CA LYS A 208 -34.41 -17.07 -2.31
C LYS A 208 -33.61 -17.05 -1.02
N GLU A 209 -32.30 -17.17 -1.08
CA GLU A 209 -31.45 -17.13 0.10
C GLU A 209 -31.46 -15.73 0.75
N SER A 210 -31.40 -14.66 -0.05
CA SER A 210 -31.49 -13.29 0.42
C SER A 210 -32.83 -13.02 1.13
N LEU A 211 -33.96 -13.41 0.52
CA LEU A 211 -35.28 -13.26 1.13
C LEU A 211 -35.41 -14.07 2.43
N LYS A 212 -34.93 -15.32 2.44
CA LYS A 212 -34.94 -16.15 3.66
C LYS A 212 -34.19 -15.47 4.80
N ARG A 213 -33.01 -14.89 4.52
CA ARG A 213 -32.21 -14.15 5.51
C ARG A 213 -32.96 -12.94 6.03
N ARG A 214 -33.64 -12.15 5.18
CA ARG A 214 -34.47 -10.99 5.59
C ARG A 214 -35.58 -11.41 6.55
N ILE A 215 -36.34 -12.46 6.20
CA ILE A 215 -37.44 -12.96 7.07
C ILE A 215 -36.91 -13.45 8.42
N ILE A 216 -35.77 -14.17 8.43
CA ILE A 216 -35.15 -14.64 9.68
C ILE A 216 -34.73 -13.43 10.53
N MET A 217 -34.10 -12.41 9.93
CA MET A 217 -33.62 -11.23 10.65
C MET A 217 -34.77 -10.40 11.23
N MET A 218 -35.89 -10.25 10.50
CA MET A 218 -37.12 -9.57 11.02
C MET A 218 -37.70 -10.26 12.27
N ASN A 219 -37.57 -11.58 12.38
CA ASN A 219 -38.11 -12.36 13.50
C ASN A 219 -37.11 -12.52 14.67
N GLN A 220 -35.85 -12.09 14.49
CA GLN A 220 -34.85 -12.18 15.56
C GLN A 220 -34.97 -11.04 16.57
N LYS A 221 -34.76 -11.37 17.84
CA LYS A 221 -34.64 -10.35 18.90
C LYS A 221 -33.39 -9.53 18.67
N LYS A 222 -33.47 -8.23 18.91
CA LYS A 222 -32.31 -7.31 18.82
C LYS A 222 -31.12 -7.84 19.63
N SER A 223 -29.97 -7.94 19.03
CA SER A 223 -28.77 -8.37 19.71
C SER A 223 -28.31 -7.32 20.73
N ASN A 224 -27.73 -7.78 21.83
CA ASN A 224 -27.24 -6.91 22.89
C ASN A 224 -26.10 -6.01 22.34
N ARG A 225 -26.11 -4.72 22.69
CA ARG A 225 -25.06 -3.74 22.33
C ARG A 225 -23.64 -4.21 22.69
N TRP A 226 -23.51 -5.08 23.70
CA TRP A 226 -22.22 -5.71 24.05
C TRP A 226 -21.62 -6.57 22.95
N MET A 227 -22.39 -7.03 21.96
CA MET A 227 -21.85 -7.72 20.80
C MET A 227 -20.99 -6.80 19.90
N MET A 228 -21.17 -5.47 19.97
CA MET A 228 -20.27 -4.51 19.30
C MET A 228 -18.84 -4.57 19.86
N LEU A 229 -18.66 -4.96 21.14
CA LEU A 229 -17.31 -5.16 21.71
C LEU A 229 -16.51 -6.26 21.02
N LYS A 230 -17.18 -7.22 20.37
CA LYS A 230 -16.49 -8.24 19.55
C LYS A 230 -15.75 -7.60 18.37
N ALA A 231 -16.23 -6.47 17.86
CA ALA A 231 -15.53 -5.71 16.82
C ALA A 231 -14.22 -5.08 17.34
N LEU A 232 -14.10 -4.85 18.65
CA LEU A 232 -12.87 -4.32 19.25
C LEU A 232 -11.69 -5.29 19.10
N PHE A 233 -11.95 -6.61 18.98
CA PHE A 233 -10.90 -7.60 18.72
C PHE A 233 -10.26 -7.48 17.34
N VAL A 234 -10.89 -6.79 16.39
CA VAL A 234 -10.29 -6.55 15.07
C VAL A 234 -9.10 -5.60 15.17
N ILE A 235 -9.13 -4.65 16.10
CA ILE A 235 -8.06 -3.66 16.30
C ILE A 235 -6.73 -4.32 16.69
N PRO A 236 -6.65 -5.15 17.75
CA PRO A 236 -5.40 -5.80 18.11
C PRO A 236 -4.88 -6.78 17.04
N VAL A 237 -5.78 -7.46 16.31
CA VAL A 237 -5.38 -8.31 15.19
C VAL A 237 -4.79 -7.49 14.05
N ALA A 238 -5.40 -6.35 13.72
CA ALA A 238 -4.89 -5.44 12.70
C ALA A 238 -3.53 -4.82 13.11
N THR A 239 -3.39 -4.40 14.37
CA THR A 239 -2.12 -3.86 14.89
C THR A 239 -1.02 -4.91 14.91
N LEU A 240 -1.33 -6.15 15.28
CA LEU A 240 -0.38 -7.26 15.25
C LEU A 240 0.03 -7.60 13.80
N ALA A 241 -0.90 -7.60 12.86
CA ALA A 241 -0.58 -7.78 11.45
C ALA A 241 0.34 -6.66 10.93
N VAL A 242 0.02 -5.39 11.22
CA VAL A 242 0.86 -4.24 10.84
C VAL A 242 2.24 -4.32 11.46
N SER A 243 2.35 -4.70 12.75
CA SER A 243 3.66 -4.84 13.42
C SER A 243 4.51 -5.97 12.83
N MET A 244 3.88 -7.07 12.41
CA MET A 244 4.59 -8.15 11.72
C MET A 244 5.17 -7.69 10.37
N PHE A 245 4.45 -6.87 9.61
CA PHE A 245 4.94 -6.34 8.33
C PHE A 245 5.91 -5.17 8.51
N ALA A 246 5.77 -4.36 9.55
CA ALA A 246 6.69 -3.26 9.86
C ALA A 246 8.08 -3.75 10.29
N ASN A 247 8.18 -4.91 10.96
CA ASN A 247 9.44 -5.47 11.46
C ASN A 247 10.21 -6.33 10.44
N THR A 248 9.74 -6.50 9.22
CA THR A 248 10.46 -7.31 8.22
C THR A 248 11.80 -6.68 7.79
N SER A 249 11.95 -5.37 7.88
CA SER A 249 13.24 -4.69 7.67
C SER A 249 14.24 -4.96 8.81
N ASP A 250 13.77 -5.15 10.05
CA ASP A 250 14.63 -5.43 11.19
C ASP A 250 15.01 -6.92 11.29
N MET A 251 14.15 -7.84 10.84
CA MET A 251 14.49 -9.26 10.80
C MET A 251 15.60 -9.59 9.79
N SER A 252 15.68 -8.89 8.67
CA SER A 252 16.80 -9.04 7.74
C SER A 252 18.12 -8.55 8.36
N ASN A 253 18.05 -7.53 9.20
CA ASN A 253 19.22 -7.02 9.93
C ASN A 253 19.61 -7.94 11.10
N MET A 254 18.65 -8.58 11.78
CA MET A 254 18.92 -9.59 12.80
C MET A 254 19.50 -10.88 12.19
N ALA A 255 18.98 -11.33 11.05
CA ALA A 255 19.54 -12.50 10.36
C ALA A 255 20.98 -12.25 9.90
N ASN A 256 21.28 -11.04 9.42
CA ASN A 256 22.64 -10.64 9.08
C ASN A 256 23.54 -10.48 10.30
N ALA A 257 23.01 -10.01 11.45
CA ALA A 257 23.74 -9.94 12.72
C ALA A 257 24.05 -11.33 13.28
N VAL A 258 23.10 -12.27 13.23
CA VAL A 258 23.30 -13.66 13.65
C VAL A 258 24.31 -14.37 12.78
N ASN A 259 24.27 -14.17 11.45
CA ASN A 259 25.27 -14.74 10.53
C ASN A 259 26.67 -14.13 10.74
N THR A 260 26.74 -12.86 11.12
CA THR A 260 28.02 -12.20 11.45
C THR A 260 28.58 -12.74 12.77
N THR A 261 27.72 -13.01 13.76
CA THR A 261 28.13 -13.60 15.05
C THR A 261 28.53 -15.08 14.91
N ALA A 262 27.86 -15.84 14.05
CA ALA A 262 28.20 -17.22 13.75
C ALA A 262 29.57 -17.33 13.02
N ASN A 263 29.85 -16.41 12.12
CA ASN A 263 31.14 -16.34 11.44
C ASN A 263 32.28 -15.84 12.35
N THR A 264 31.97 -15.06 13.40
CA THR A 264 32.98 -14.61 14.38
C THR A 264 33.37 -15.73 15.36
N LEU A 265 32.46 -16.66 15.65
CA LEU A 265 32.73 -17.82 16.50
C LEU A 265 33.55 -18.93 15.81
N SER A 266 33.62 -18.92 14.47
CA SER A 266 34.37 -19.91 13.69
C SER A 266 35.81 -19.51 13.42
N THR A 267 36.24 -18.29 13.79
CA THR A 267 37.57 -17.75 13.49
C THR A 267 38.40 -17.42 14.75
N THR A 268 38.11 -18.05 15.87
CA THR A 268 38.96 -17.90 17.06
C THR A 268 40.03 -18.99 17.07
N ASN A 269 40.99 -18.87 16.20
CA ASN A 269 42.33 -19.42 16.40
C ASN A 269 43.26 -18.86 15.31
N MET A 270 43.94 -17.76 15.61
CA MET A 270 45.35 -17.53 15.37
C MET A 270 45.71 -16.11 15.76
N GLN A 271 46.39 -16.04 16.90
CA GLN A 271 47.06 -14.85 17.39
C GLN A 271 48.18 -14.43 16.42
N THR A 272 48.18 -13.14 16.06
CA THR A 272 49.47 -12.43 15.86
C THR A 272 49.29 -11.03 16.44
N GLN A 273 50.03 -10.78 17.49
CA GLN A 273 50.14 -9.49 18.17
C GLN A 273 50.74 -8.44 17.23
N GLN A 274 50.10 -7.26 17.14
CA GLN A 274 50.74 -6.05 16.72
C GLN A 274 50.18 -4.84 17.52
N PRO A 275 50.98 -3.77 17.77
CA PRO A 275 50.86 -2.90 18.91
C PRO A 275 49.73 -1.87 18.82
N ASP A 276 49.23 -1.50 20.00
CA ASP A 276 48.23 -0.49 20.29
C ASP A 276 48.39 0.84 19.51
N THR A 277 47.68 1.00 18.40
CA THR A 277 47.33 2.30 17.87
C THR A 277 45.82 2.47 17.97
N LYS A 278 45.38 3.31 18.90
CA LYS A 278 43.96 3.66 19.07
C LYS A 278 43.46 4.37 17.82
N THR A 279 42.79 3.63 16.94
CA THR A 279 42.14 4.19 15.76
C THR A 279 40.74 4.71 16.14
N PHE A 280 40.46 5.96 15.83
CA PHE A 280 39.20 6.62 16.15
C PHE A 280 38.21 6.47 15.00
N THR A 281 36.92 6.30 15.35
CA THR A 281 35.83 6.25 14.33
C THR A 281 35.13 7.61 14.20
N VAL A 282 35.15 8.43 15.27
CA VAL A 282 34.59 9.78 15.32
C VAL A 282 35.57 10.68 16.04
N VAL A 283 35.88 11.83 15.48
CA VAL A 283 36.82 12.83 16.01
C VAL A 283 36.21 14.23 15.85
N GLU A 284 36.73 15.20 16.58
CA GLU A 284 36.26 16.60 16.54
C GLU A 284 36.43 17.24 15.15
N GLU A 285 37.54 16.95 14.46
CA GLU A 285 37.75 17.35 13.07
C GLU A 285 37.98 16.09 12.23
N MET A 286 37.05 15.77 11.32
CA MET A 286 37.18 14.61 10.41
C MET A 286 38.28 14.83 9.39
N PRO A 287 38.94 13.77 8.93
CA PRO A 287 39.95 13.87 7.86
C PRO A 287 39.33 14.40 6.58
N LYS A 288 40.08 15.24 5.85
CA LYS A 288 39.61 15.84 4.59
C LYS A 288 40.56 15.49 3.46
N PHE A 289 40.01 15.25 2.26
CA PHE A 289 40.79 15.14 1.06
C PHE A 289 41.48 16.49 0.78
N LYS A 290 42.74 16.47 0.30
CA LYS A 290 43.46 17.71 0.00
C LYS A 290 42.75 18.52 -1.08
N GLY A 291 42.14 19.66 -0.66
CA GLY A 291 41.28 20.46 -1.51
C GLY A 291 39.76 20.20 -1.34
N GLY A 292 39.36 19.41 -0.31
CA GLY A 292 38.00 19.18 0.09
C GLY A 292 37.23 18.15 -0.76
N ASP A 293 35.94 18.00 -0.48
CA ASP A 293 35.09 16.97 -1.10
C ASP A 293 34.96 17.14 -2.61
N ALA A 294 34.98 18.37 -3.13
CA ALA A 294 34.90 18.63 -4.56
C ALA A 294 36.10 18.05 -5.30
N LYS A 295 37.31 18.15 -4.73
CA LYS A 295 38.55 17.58 -5.30
C LYS A 295 38.56 16.05 -5.17
N LEU A 296 38.00 15.49 -4.13
CA LEU A 296 37.82 14.05 -3.98
C LEU A 296 36.92 13.50 -5.10
N LEU A 297 35.80 14.16 -5.39
CA LEU A 297 34.90 13.78 -6.46
C LEU A 297 35.55 13.88 -7.84
N GLU A 298 36.31 14.95 -8.10
CA GLU A 298 37.06 15.13 -9.31
C GLU A 298 38.13 14.01 -9.48
N PHE A 299 38.83 13.68 -8.41
CA PHE A 299 39.84 12.59 -8.40
C PHE A 299 39.18 11.25 -8.71
N LEU A 300 38.03 10.93 -8.06
CA LEU A 300 37.32 9.69 -8.29
C LEU A 300 36.79 9.60 -9.73
N SER A 301 36.21 10.68 -10.26
CA SER A 301 35.72 10.71 -11.64
C SER A 301 36.79 10.50 -12.71
N MET A 302 38.01 10.96 -12.45
CA MET A 302 39.12 10.81 -13.38
C MET A 302 39.83 9.45 -13.28
N ASN A 303 39.87 8.85 -12.08
CA ASN A 303 40.69 7.68 -11.81
C ASN A 303 39.90 6.36 -11.75
N VAL A 304 38.59 6.39 -11.51
CA VAL A 304 37.75 5.19 -11.54
C VAL A 304 37.49 4.81 -12.98
N LYS A 305 37.86 3.59 -13.35
CA LYS A 305 37.64 3.02 -14.69
C LYS A 305 36.58 1.91 -14.56
N TYR A 306 35.56 1.96 -15.38
CA TYR A 306 34.60 0.87 -15.42
C TYR A 306 35.21 -0.35 -16.08
N PRO A 307 35.36 -1.52 -15.40
CA PRO A 307 36.00 -2.68 -16.01
C PRO A 307 35.20 -3.20 -17.21
N GLN A 308 35.84 -3.46 -18.33
CA GLN A 308 35.20 -3.92 -19.56
C GLN A 308 34.43 -5.23 -19.39
N THR A 309 34.89 -6.11 -18.52
CA THR A 309 34.19 -7.34 -18.16
C THR A 309 32.84 -7.07 -17.45
N ALA A 310 32.82 -6.07 -16.56
CA ALA A 310 31.62 -5.66 -15.87
C ALA A 310 30.62 -4.93 -16.79
N VAL A 311 31.14 -4.14 -17.76
CA VAL A 311 30.29 -3.50 -18.79
C VAL A 311 29.61 -4.55 -19.67
N LYS A 312 30.33 -5.54 -20.16
CA LYS A 312 29.80 -6.64 -20.99
C LYS A 312 28.76 -7.46 -20.24
N ALA A 313 28.96 -7.68 -18.93
CA ALA A 313 28.07 -8.44 -18.06
C ALA A 313 26.93 -7.56 -17.44
N LYS A 314 26.83 -6.27 -17.82
CA LYS A 314 25.85 -5.30 -17.28
C LYS A 314 25.84 -5.25 -15.74
N GLN A 315 26.97 -5.44 -15.09
CA GLN A 315 27.10 -5.45 -13.65
C GLN A 315 27.15 -4.02 -13.11
N GLN A 316 26.28 -3.69 -12.16
CA GLN A 316 26.18 -2.37 -11.52
C GLN A 316 26.13 -2.55 -10.00
N GLY A 317 26.45 -1.50 -9.23
CA GLY A 317 26.34 -1.56 -7.78
C GLY A 317 27.12 -0.45 -7.08
N ILE A 318 27.00 -0.40 -5.76
CA ILE A 318 27.68 0.56 -4.90
C ILE A 318 28.69 -0.20 -4.04
N ALA A 319 29.98 0.06 -4.24
CA ALA A 319 31.03 -0.42 -3.36
C ALA A 319 31.32 0.63 -2.28
N ILE A 320 31.31 0.25 -1.00
CA ILE A 320 31.77 1.10 0.09
C ILE A 320 33.13 0.60 0.52
N VAL A 321 34.16 1.44 0.30
CA VAL A 321 35.56 1.13 0.67
C VAL A 321 35.88 1.83 1.97
N GLY A 322 36.27 1.03 2.97
CA GLY A 322 36.75 1.51 4.26
C GLY A 322 38.29 1.60 4.24
N PHE A 323 38.85 2.63 4.85
CA PHE A 323 40.27 2.80 5.02
C PHE A 323 40.56 3.65 6.27
N VAL A 324 41.81 3.64 6.71
CA VAL A 324 42.28 4.47 7.81
C VAL A 324 43.13 5.60 7.26
N VAL A 325 42.75 6.85 7.58
CA VAL A 325 43.59 8.02 7.37
C VAL A 325 44.48 8.14 8.60
N ARG A 326 45.79 7.93 8.41
CA ARG A 326 46.78 8.01 9.48
C ARG A 326 47.08 9.46 9.87
N LYS A 327 47.65 9.65 11.04
CA LYS A 327 48.07 10.95 11.58
C LYS A 327 49.05 11.72 10.65
N ASP A 328 49.74 11.02 9.74
CA ASP A 328 50.63 11.59 8.72
C ASP A 328 49.88 11.90 7.40
N GLY A 329 48.57 11.64 7.35
CA GLY A 329 47.76 11.81 6.15
C GLY A 329 47.79 10.64 5.16
N THR A 330 48.58 9.62 5.41
CA THR A 330 48.64 8.45 4.52
C THR A 330 47.43 7.54 4.71
N ILE A 331 47.05 6.82 3.64
CA ILE A 331 45.96 5.84 3.64
C ILE A 331 46.50 4.45 3.99
N GLY A 332 45.86 3.82 4.97
CA GLY A 332 46.14 2.45 5.39
C GLY A 332 44.86 1.60 5.49
N ASP A 333 45.03 0.31 5.69
CA ASP A 333 43.94 -0.66 5.99
C ASP A 333 42.74 -0.59 5.03
N VAL A 334 43.02 -0.53 3.72
CA VAL A 334 41.97 -0.43 2.71
C VAL A 334 41.26 -1.78 2.56
N HIS A 335 39.96 -1.79 2.84
CA HIS A 335 39.12 -2.98 2.76
C HIS A 335 37.72 -2.65 2.21
N ILE A 336 36.99 -3.65 1.75
CA ILE A 336 35.59 -3.47 1.34
C ILE A 336 34.70 -3.57 2.59
N THR A 337 34.02 -2.47 2.93
CA THR A 337 32.99 -2.45 3.97
C THR A 337 31.67 -2.99 3.45
N LYS A 338 31.30 -2.66 2.18
CA LYS A 338 30.14 -3.19 1.49
C LYS A 338 30.49 -3.46 0.04
N SER A 339 30.28 -4.70 -0.41
CA SER A 339 30.51 -5.11 -1.79
C SER A 339 29.45 -4.50 -2.73
N ALA A 340 29.86 -4.17 -3.96
CA ALA A 340 28.95 -3.83 -5.06
C ALA A 340 28.18 -5.04 -5.62
N GLY A 341 28.35 -6.24 -5.02
CA GLY A 341 27.78 -7.49 -5.52
C GLY A 341 28.63 -8.20 -6.58
N HIS A 342 29.74 -7.57 -7.02
CA HIS A 342 30.61 -8.09 -8.06
C HIS A 342 32.09 -7.84 -7.74
N ALA A 343 32.87 -8.91 -7.61
CA ALA A 343 34.30 -8.84 -7.20
C ALA A 343 35.18 -7.98 -8.13
N VAL A 344 34.78 -7.82 -9.40
CA VAL A 344 35.51 -7.00 -10.37
C VAL A 344 35.35 -5.51 -10.06
N LEU A 345 34.14 -5.09 -9.64
CA LEU A 345 33.83 -3.71 -9.24
C LEU A 345 34.52 -3.38 -7.91
N ASP A 346 34.50 -4.32 -6.97
CA ASP A 346 35.12 -4.17 -5.65
C ASP A 346 36.63 -4.00 -5.77
N LYS A 347 37.29 -4.79 -6.66
CA LYS A 347 38.74 -4.66 -6.95
C LYS A 347 39.08 -3.29 -7.51
N GLU A 348 38.28 -2.78 -8.44
CA GLU A 348 38.49 -1.44 -9.00
C GLU A 348 38.31 -0.34 -7.96
N ALA A 349 37.25 -0.44 -7.12
CA ALA A 349 37.03 0.49 -6.03
C ALA A 349 38.22 0.53 -5.05
N MET A 350 38.72 -0.62 -4.64
CA MET A 350 39.91 -0.70 -3.78
C MET A 350 41.19 -0.15 -4.47
N ARG A 351 41.35 -0.40 -5.78
CA ARG A 351 42.48 0.12 -6.54
C ARG A 351 42.52 1.64 -6.50
N VAL A 352 41.38 2.28 -6.75
CA VAL A 352 41.30 3.75 -6.78
C VAL A 352 41.54 4.35 -5.40
N VAL A 353 40.97 3.79 -4.35
CA VAL A 353 41.18 4.29 -2.97
C VAL A 353 42.67 4.15 -2.58
N LYS A 354 43.32 3.06 -2.94
CA LYS A 354 44.78 2.88 -2.70
C LYS A 354 45.64 3.88 -3.46
N SER A 355 45.15 4.43 -4.57
CA SER A 355 45.89 5.40 -5.40
C SER A 355 45.65 6.86 -5.00
N MET A 356 44.84 7.12 -3.98
CA MET A 356 44.55 8.47 -3.51
C MET A 356 45.81 9.13 -2.92
N PRO A 357 46.02 10.45 -3.13
CA PRO A 357 47.07 11.21 -2.49
C PRO A 357 46.85 11.33 -0.98
N ALA A 358 47.88 11.85 -0.28
CA ALA A 358 47.79 12.08 1.15
C ALA A 358 46.64 13.05 1.50
N TRP A 359 45.90 12.71 2.56
CA TRP A 359 44.79 13.45 3.12
C TRP A 359 45.24 14.41 4.22
N GLU A 360 44.41 15.37 4.55
CA GLU A 360 44.55 16.13 5.79
C GLU A 360 44.06 15.25 6.96
N PRO A 361 44.91 14.95 7.97
CA PRO A 361 44.57 14.04 9.04
C PRO A 361 43.46 14.61 9.94
N GLY A 362 42.60 13.72 10.47
CA GLY A 362 41.64 14.11 11.48
C GLY A 362 42.30 14.52 12.79
N LYS A 363 41.68 15.43 13.54
CA LYS A 363 42.19 15.92 14.80
C LYS A 363 41.23 15.63 15.95
N GLN A 364 41.79 15.26 17.09
CA GLN A 364 41.11 15.09 18.37
C GLN A 364 41.86 15.93 19.42
N LYS A 365 41.14 16.86 20.06
CA LYS A 365 41.77 17.79 20.99
C LYS A 365 42.99 18.50 20.40
N GLY A 366 42.89 18.92 19.14
CA GLY A 366 43.92 19.61 18.40
C GLY A 366 45.12 18.75 17.96
N LYS A 367 45.16 17.43 18.26
CA LYS A 367 46.24 16.54 17.89
C LYS A 367 45.81 15.63 16.71
N PRO A 368 46.68 15.40 15.68
CA PRO A 368 46.37 14.49 14.59
C PRO A 368 46.30 13.05 15.10
N VAL A 369 45.25 12.33 14.67
CA VAL A 369 44.94 10.94 15.07
C VAL A 369 44.61 10.10 13.86
N ASP A 370 44.72 8.78 14.01
CA ASP A 370 44.30 7.81 13.00
C ASP A 370 42.78 7.68 13.00
N VAL A 371 42.13 7.91 11.86
CA VAL A 371 40.69 7.94 11.74
C VAL A 371 40.21 6.99 10.64
N LYS A 372 39.20 6.16 10.95
CA LYS A 372 38.52 5.35 9.95
C LYS A 372 37.61 6.21 9.08
N TYR A 373 37.69 6.02 7.77
CA TYR A 373 36.89 6.73 6.78
C TYR A 373 36.31 5.76 5.76
N ASN A 374 35.11 6.07 5.25
CA ASN A 374 34.43 5.24 4.25
C ASN A 374 34.06 6.10 3.04
N VAL A 375 34.36 5.60 1.85
CA VAL A 375 34.00 6.28 0.59
C VAL A 375 33.08 5.36 -0.24
N PRO A 376 31.84 5.80 -0.56
CA PRO A 376 30.99 5.09 -1.49
C PRO A 376 31.41 5.38 -2.94
N ILE A 377 31.58 4.33 -3.74
CA ILE A 377 31.86 4.42 -5.18
C ILE A 377 30.70 3.73 -5.92
N THR A 378 29.95 4.51 -6.68
CA THR A 378 28.77 4.03 -7.41
C THR A 378 29.15 3.70 -8.84
N PHE A 379 28.99 2.45 -9.23
CA PHE A 379 29.15 1.96 -10.60
C PHE A 379 27.76 1.86 -11.25
N ARG A 380 27.48 2.74 -12.21
CA ARG A 380 26.21 2.74 -12.96
C ARG A 380 26.49 2.80 -14.45
N LEU A 381 25.84 1.95 -15.20
CA LEU A 381 25.83 2.01 -16.66
C LEU A 381 24.70 2.94 -17.09
N LYS A 382 24.97 3.84 -18.01
CA LYS A 382 23.97 4.66 -18.69
C LYS A 382 23.33 3.91 -19.82
#